data_0fe0283db7475c949a6f048eb3ee91f8
#
_entry.id   0fe0283db7475c949a6f048eb3ee91f8
#
_cell.length_a   1.000
_cell.length_b   1.000
_cell.length_c   1.000
_cell.angle_alpha   90.00
_cell.angle_beta   90.00
_cell.angle_gamma   90.00
#
_symmetry.space_group_name_H-M   'P 1'
#
loop_
_entity.id
_entity.type
_entity.pdbx_description
1 polymer ?
#
loop_
_entity_poly.entity_id
_entity_poly.type
_entity_poly.pdbx_seq_one_letter_code
_entity_poly.pdbx_strand_id
1 'polypeptide(L)'
;MPESSISPSADPRDVESIDAIITAAYESISGPAGAKRNWHRERSLYYPGARLIPTGSPAEPHALAPNVLDVDGFIARVEPYFAEQGFYEKEIARRTEQFGRIAHVWSTYESRHKPDDPEPFMRGINSIHLFHDGSRWWIVNIYWQQENAEHAIPEKYL
;
A
#
# COMPACT_ATOMS: atom_id res chain seq x y z
N MET A 1 14.70 14.69 -21.19
CA MET A 1 13.41 14.55 -20.52
C MET A 1 13.29 13.11 -20.10
N PRO A 2 13.20 12.79 -18.81
CA PRO A 2 12.81 11.43 -18.45
C PRO A 2 11.41 11.20 -19.02
N GLU A 3 11.23 10.09 -19.73
CA GLU A 3 9.91 9.65 -20.15
C GLU A 3 9.02 9.59 -18.92
N SER A 4 7.97 10.39 -18.94
CA SER A 4 6.90 10.29 -17.97
C SER A 4 6.40 8.85 -18.04
N SER A 5 6.66 8.05 -17.01
CA SER A 5 6.15 6.68 -16.94
C SER A 5 4.62 6.77 -16.91
N ILE A 6 4.02 6.54 -18.06
CA ILE A 6 2.56 6.52 -18.18
C ILE A 6 2.08 5.30 -17.39
N SER A 7 1.26 5.53 -16.38
CA SER A 7 0.62 4.43 -15.65
C SER A 7 -0.23 3.61 -16.63
N PRO A 8 -0.20 2.27 -16.57
CA PRO A 8 -1.07 1.46 -17.40
C PRO A 8 -2.53 1.73 -17.06
N SER A 9 -3.43 1.48 -18.03
CA SER A 9 -4.86 1.65 -17.82
C SER A 9 -5.37 0.70 -16.73
N ALA A 10 -6.22 1.21 -15.84
CA ALA A 10 -6.83 0.43 -14.77
C ALA A 10 -8.14 -0.22 -15.23
N ASP A 11 -8.49 -1.35 -14.59
CA ASP A 11 -9.86 -1.84 -14.61
C ASP A 11 -10.75 -0.79 -13.92
N PRO A 12 -11.81 -0.28 -14.59
CA PRO A 12 -12.70 0.71 -13.99
C PRO A 12 -13.25 0.30 -12.61
N ARG A 13 -13.45 -0.99 -12.38
CA ARG A 13 -13.93 -1.53 -11.11
C ARG A 13 -12.96 -1.34 -9.96
N ASP A 14 -11.66 -1.23 -10.25
CA ASP A 14 -10.62 -1.02 -9.24
C ASP A 14 -10.49 0.43 -8.80
N VAL A 15 -11.04 1.37 -9.56
CA VAL A 15 -10.79 2.81 -9.38
C VAL A 15 -12.06 3.68 -9.32
N GLU A 16 -13.22 3.04 -9.30
CA GLU A 16 -14.52 3.73 -9.29
C GLU A 16 -14.88 4.37 -7.95
N SER A 17 -14.29 3.88 -6.86
CA SER A 17 -14.55 4.36 -5.51
C SER A 17 -13.29 4.29 -4.63
N ILE A 18 -13.34 4.97 -3.49
CA ILE A 18 -12.28 4.86 -2.47
C ILE A 18 -12.17 3.41 -1.98
N ASP A 19 -13.28 2.75 -1.70
CA ASP A 19 -13.29 1.34 -1.29
C ASP A 19 -12.63 0.45 -2.34
N ALA A 20 -12.96 0.63 -3.60
CA ALA A 20 -12.43 -0.17 -4.69
C ALA A 20 -10.91 -0.03 -4.83
N ILE A 21 -10.38 1.19 -4.81
CA ILE A 21 -8.95 1.41 -5.02
C ILE A 21 -8.13 0.94 -3.81
N ILE A 22 -8.63 1.10 -2.59
CA ILE A 22 -7.97 0.57 -1.39
C ILE A 22 -7.95 -0.97 -1.42
N THR A 23 -9.07 -1.60 -1.74
CA THR A 23 -9.16 -3.06 -1.88
C THR A 23 -8.18 -3.56 -2.94
N ALA A 24 -8.16 -2.93 -4.12
CA ALA A 24 -7.24 -3.30 -5.20
C ALA A 24 -5.77 -3.18 -4.79
N ALA A 25 -5.42 -2.14 -4.03
CA ALA A 25 -4.06 -1.94 -3.54
C ALA A 25 -3.62 -3.08 -2.60
N TYR A 26 -4.46 -3.51 -1.68
CA TYR A 26 -4.15 -4.64 -0.79
C TYR A 26 -4.11 -5.98 -1.53
N GLU A 27 -5.05 -6.21 -2.43
CA GLU A 27 -5.12 -7.47 -3.20
C GLU A 27 -3.92 -7.65 -4.12
N SER A 28 -3.46 -6.60 -4.79
CA SER A 28 -2.41 -6.70 -5.81
C SER A 28 -1.04 -7.09 -5.24
N ILE A 29 -0.79 -6.85 -3.95
CA ILE A 29 0.45 -7.26 -3.27
C ILE A 29 0.33 -8.57 -2.50
N SER A 30 -0.88 -9.11 -2.36
CA SER A 30 -1.14 -10.31 -1.56
C SER A 30 -1.07 -11.58 -2.40
N GLY A 31 -0.49 -12.65 -1.84
CA GLY A 31 -0.41 -13.94 -2.49
C GLY A 31 0.57 -14.91 -1.83
N PRO A 32 0.59 -16.17 -2.29
CA PRO A 32 1.51 -17.18 -1.74
C PRO A 32 2.97 -16.92 -2.15
N ALA A 33 3.89 -17.54 -1.43
CA ALA A 33 5.32 -17.48 -1.74
C ALA A 33 5.60 -17.95 -3.17
N GLY A 34 6.43 -17.20 -3.89
CA GLY A 34 6.83 -17.51 -5.26
C GLY A 34 5.79 -17.22 -6.33
N ALA A 35 4.56 -16.85 -5.96
CA ALA A 35 3.57 -16.44 -6.93
C ALA A 35 3.86 -15.04 -7.44
N LYS A 36 3.84 -14.89 -8.76
CA LYS A 36 4.00 -13.58 -9.38
C LYS A 36 2.77 -12.72 -9.10
N ARG A 37 3.00 -11.52 -8.54
CA ARG A 37 1.92 -10.53 -8.34
C ARG A 37 1.51 -9.90 -9.66
N ASN A 38 0.29 -9.39 -9.71
CA ASN A 38 -0.20 -8.63 -10.86
C ASN A 38 0.32 -7.19 -10.79
N TRP A 39 1.58 -6.97 -11.16
CA TRP A 39 2.21 -5.65 -11.13
C TRP A 39 1.59 -4.67 -12.12
N HIS A 40 0.98 -5.15 -13.18
CA HIS A 40 0.19 -4.28 -14.07
C HIS A 40 -0.99 -3.65 -13.32
N ARG A 41 -1.74 -4.45 -12.55
CA ARG A 41 -2.83 -3.96 -11.71
C ARG A 41 -2.32 -2.97 -10.67
N GLU A 42 -1.24 -3.32 -9.96
CA GLU A 42 -0.61 -2.44 -8.97
C GLU A 42 -0.24 -1.09 -9.58
N ARG A 43 0.51 -1.08 -10.68
CA ARG A 43 0.93 0.14 -11.36
C ARG A 43 -0.26 0.99 -11.83
N SER A 44 -1.36 0.36 -12.22
CA SER A 44 -2.55 1.06 -12.72
C SER A 44 -3.27 1.93 -11.69
N LEU A 45 -3.02 1.68 -10.40
CA LEU A 45 -3.66 2.42 -9.31
C LEU A 45 -3.00 3.77 -9.02
N TYR A 46 -1.74 3.95 -9.43
CA TYR A 46 -0.91 5.07 -9.03
C TYR A 46 -0.84 6.15 -10.09
N TYR A 47 -1.01 7.40 -9.64
CA TYR A 47 -0.79 8.57 -10.49
C TYR A 47 0.69 8.64 -10.91
N PRO A 48 0.99 9.06 -12.16
CA PRO A 48 2.39 9.24 -12.57
C PRO A 48 3.16 10.15 -11.61
N GLY A 49 4.30 9.67 -11.11
CA GLY A 49 5.07 10.37 -10.08
C GLY A 49 4.68 10.07 -8.64
N ALA A 50 3.71 9.18 -8.40
CA ALA A 50 3.34 8.74 -7.06
C ALA A 50 4.53 8.18 -6.29
N ARG A 51 4.48 8.30 -4.96
CA ARG A 51 5.51 7.80 -4.06
C ARG A 51 4.94 6.78 -3.08
N LEU A 52 5.75 5.76 -2.81
CA LEU A 52 5.51 4.75 -1.77
C LEU A 52 6.66 4.87 -0.77
N ILE A 53 6.33 5.15 0.50
CA ILE A 53 7.31 5.64 1.46
C ILE A 53 7.26 4.81 2.75
N PRO A 54 8.06 3.74 2.86
CA PRO A 54 8.28 3.07 4.14
C PRO A 54 9.12 3.94 5.08
N THR A 55 8.85 3.86 6.39
CA THR A 55 9.50 4.71 7.40
C THR A 55 10.39 3.98 8.36
N GLY A 56 10.76 2.78 8.06
CA GLY A 56 11.67 2.00 8.89
C GLY A 56 11.67 0.54 8.51
N SER A 57 12.60 -0.18 9.08
CA SER A 57 12.70 -1.62 8.96
C SER A 57 12.90 -2.21 10.36
N PRO A 58 12.22 -3.33 10.70
CA PRO A 58 12.51 -4.07 11.92
C PRO A 58 13.98 -4.53 12.01
N ALA A 59 14.61 -4.72 10.85
CA ALA A 59 16.01 -5.12 10.76
C ALA A 59 17.00 -3.99 11.02
N GLU A 60 16.55 -2.74 10.95
CA GLU A 60 17.41 -1.56 11.15
C GLU A 60 16.70 -0.53 12.05
N PRO A 61 16.53 -0.82 13.35
CA PRO A 61 15.76 0.02 14.25
C PRO A 61 16.33 1.42 14.48
N HIS A 62 17.55 1.67 14.01
CA HIS A 62 18.20 2.98 14.11
C HIS A 62 18.15 3.82 12.84
N ALA A 63 17.66 3.25 11.72
CA ALA A 63 17.48 3.96 10.47
C ALA A 63 16.04 4.52 10.37
N LEU A 64 15.72 5.46 11.24
CA LEU A 64 14.42 6.14 11.26
C LEU A 64 14.40 7.24 10.19
N ALA A 65 14.38 6.85 8.93
CA ALA A 65 14.26 7.77 7.82
C ALA A 65 13.26 7.24 6.79
N PRO A 66 12.46 8.12 6.18
CA PRO A 66 11.59 7.70 5.10
C PRO A 66 12.43 7.29 3.88
N ASN A 67 12.10 6.14 3.31
CA ASN A 67 12.67 5.70 2.05
C ASN A 67 11.68 6.03 0.92
N VAL A 68 11.93 7.10 0.20
CA VAL A 68 11.03 7.63 -0.82
C VAL A 68 11.24 6.87 -2.14
N LEU A 69 10.32 5.97 -2.45
CA LEU A 69 10.35 5.13 -3.63
C LEU A 69 9.29 5.58 -4.65
N ASP A 70 9.56 5.37 -5.93
CA ASP A 70 8.52 5.31 -6.93
C ASP A 70 7.88 3.90 -6.96
N VAL A 71 6.88 3.69 -7.80
CA VAL A 71 6.17 2.41 -7.86
C VAL A 71 7.12 1.27 -8.27
N ASP A 72 7.96 1.49 -9.26
CA ASP A 72 8.91 0.47 -9.72
C ASP A 72 9.98 0.17 -8.68
N GLY A 73 10.46 1.18 -7.96
CA GLY A 73 11.38 1.00 -6.83
C GLY A 73 10.77 0.19 -5.69
N PHE A 74 9.49 0.43 -5.39
CA PHE A 74 8.75 -0.40 -4.41
C PHE A 74 8.64 -1.85 -4.86
N ILE A 75 8.25 -2.10 -6.12
CA ILE A 75 8.15 -3.45 -6.68
C ILE A 75 9.49 -4.17 -6.59
N ALA A 76 10.58 -3.53 -7.02
CA ALA A 76 11.92 -4.09 -6.93
C ALA A 76 12.35 -4.44 -5.50
N ARG A 77 11.89 -3.66 -4.51
CA ARG A 77 12.16 -3.90 -3.10
C ARG A 77 11.42 -5.13 -2.55
N VAL A 78 10.16 -5.33 -2.94
CA VAL A 78 9.31 -6.40 -2.35
C VAL A 78 9.36 -7.71 -3.10
N GLU A 79 9.71 -7.73 -4.39
CA GLU A 79 9.76 -8.96 -5.18
C GLU A 79 10.65 -10.06 -4.57
N PRO A 80 11.88 -9.79 -4.12
CA PRO A 80 12.70 -10.84 -3.50
C PRO A 80 12.06 -11.45 -2.25
N TYR A 81 11.39 -10.64 -1.45
CA TYR A 81 10.67 -11.11 -0.27
C TYR A 81 9.47 -11.98 -0.65
N PHE A 82 8.69 -11.56 -1.63
CA PHE A 82 7.52 -12.31 -2.11
C PHE A 82 7.87 -13.60 -2.84
N ALA A 83 9.10 -13.70 -3.36
CA ALA A 83 9.58 -14.96 -3.94
C ALA A 83 9.76 -16.07 -2.89
N GLU A 84 10.09 -15.69 -1.65
CA GLU A 84 10.42 -16.62 -0.57
C GLU A 84 9.32 -16.74 0.48
N GLN A 85 8.52 -15.67 0.67
CA GLN A 85 7.51 -15.60 1.73
C GLN A 85 6.13 -15.32 1.15
N GLY A 86 5.13 -16.04 1.66
CA GLY A 86 3.73 -15.66 1.49
C GLY A 86 3.48 -14.32 2.17
N PHE A 87 2.67 -13.48 1.55
CA PHE A 87 2.32 -12.17 2.08
C PHE A 87 0.87 -11.87 1.76
N TYR A 88 0.07 -11.74 2.82
CA TYR A 88 -1.36 -11.45 2.73
C TYR A 88 -1.66 -10.28 3.64
N GLU A 89 -1.90 -9.14 3.02
CA GLU A 89 -2.21 -7.91 3.74
C GLU A 89 -3.67 -7.52 3.55
N LYS A 90 -4.31 -7.16 4.63
CA LYS A 90 -5.69 -6.68 4.60
C LYS A 90 -5.88 -5.47 5.51
N GLU A 91 -6.81 -4.62 5.13
CA GLU A 91 -7.28 -3.55 5.97
C GLU A 91 -8.19 -4.08 7.08
N ILE A 92 -7.95 -3.63 8.31
CA ILE A 92 -8.78 -3.98 9.48
C ILE A 92 -9.58 -2.81 10.03
N ALA A 93 -9.18 -1.58 9.73
CA ALA A 93 -9.89 -0.37 10.12
C ALA A 93 -9.54 0.78 9.18
N ARG A 94 -10.43 1.75 9.05
CA ARG A 94 -10.23 2.88 8.15
C ARG A 94 -10.87 4.14 8.71
N ARG A 95 -10.15 5.27 8.54
CA ARG A 95 -10.70 6.62 8.67
C ARG A 95 -10.44 7.38 7.39
N THR A 96 -11.48 7.98 6.82
CA THR A 96 -11.39 8.73 5.57
C THR A 96 -11.84 10.15 5.79
N GLU A 97 -11.06 11.09 5.29
CA GLU A 97 -11.44 12.49 5.17
C GLU A 97 -11.38 12.88 3.70
N GLN A 98 -12.37 13.64 3.25
CA GLN A 98 -12.51 14.01 1.84
C GLN A 98 -12.95 15.45 1.71
N PHE A 99 -12.30 16.15 0.79
CA PHE A 99 -12.75 17.48 0.34
C PHE A 99 -12.64 17.56 -1.19
N GLY A 100 -13.78 17.64 -1.86
CA GLY A 100 -13.80 17.69 -3.31
C GLY A 100 -13.08 16.52 -3.96
N ARG A 101 -11.99 16.79 -4.68
CA ARG A 101 -11.22 15.80 -5.43
C ARG A 101 -10.10 15.14 -4.63
N ILE A 102 -9.85 15.57 -3.41
CA ILE A 102 -8.81 14.98 -2.56
C ILE A 102 -9.42 14.18 -1.44
N ALA A 103 -8.75 13.07 -1.11
CA ALA A 103 -9.09 12.26 0.05
C ALA A 103 -7.82 11.79 0.76
N HIS A 104 -7.92 11.67 2.07
CA HIS A 104 -6.91 11.08 2.93
C HIS A 104 -7.51 9.86 3.61
N VAL A 105 -6.86 8.72 3.44
CA VAL A 105 -7.27 7.46 4.05
C VAL A 105 -6.20 7.03 5.03
N TRP A 106 -6.59 6.93 6.30
CA TRP A 106 -5.79 6.38 7.39
C TRP A 106 -6.22 4.93 7.55
N SER A 107 -5.45 4.02 6.95
CA SER A 107 -5.81 2.61 6.78
C SER A 107 -4.94 1.73 7.66
N THR A 108 -5.54 1.11 8.66
CA THR A 108 -4.87 0.15 9.53
C THR A 108 -4.86 -1.21 8.85
N TYR A 109 -3.69 -1.84 8.78
CA TYR A 109 -3.50 -3.11 8.11
C TYR A 109 -2.89 -4.16 9.03
N GLU A 110 -3.11 -5.42 8.68
CA GLU A 110 -2.40 -6.55 9.24
C GLU A 110 -1.92 -7.48 8.12
N SER A 111 -0.77 -8.11 8.32
CA SER A 111 -0.13 -8.98 7.34
C SER A 111 0.15 -10.36 7.91
N ARG A 112 -0.11 -11.40 7.10
CA ARG A 112 0.14 -12.81 7.42
C ARG A 112 0.98 -13.46 6.33
N HIS A 113 1.73 -14.49 6.68
CA HIS A 113 2.44 -15.32 5.70
C HIS A 113 1.52 -16.33 5.02
N LYS A 114 0.47 -16.76 5.73
CA LYS A 114 -0.60 -17.64 5.21
C LYS A 114 -1.95 -17.04 5.61
N PRO A 115 -3.00 -17.20 4.77
CA PRO A 115 -4.30 -16.62 5.08
C PRO A 115 -4.92 -17.11 6.37
N ASP A 116 -4.61 -18.34 6.78
CA ASP A 116 -5.13 -19.03 7.95
C ASP A 116 -4.24 -18.95 9.19
N ASP A 117 -3.13 -18.21 9.13
CA ASP A 117 -2.32 -17.95 10.31
C ASP A 117 -3.17 -17.27 11.40
N PRO A 118 -3.15 -17.76 12.64
CA PRO A 118 -4.01 -17.25 13.70
C PRO A 118 -3.67 -15.80 14.08
N GLU A 119 -2.39 -15.44 13.98
CA GLU A 119 -1.91 -14.10 14.31
C GLU A 119 -1.19 -13.46 13.14
N PRO A 120 -1.34 -12.15 12.93
CA PRO A 120 -0.52 -11.44 11.96
C PRO A 120 0.94 -11.37 12.44
N PHE A 121 1.87 -11.42 11.50
CA PHE A 121 3.28 -11.19 11.84
C PHE A 121 3.62 -9.70 11.87
N MET A 122 2.77 -8.85 11.30
CA MET A 122 2.97 -7.42 11.19
C MET A 122 1.64 -6.69 11.15
N ARG A 123 1.57 -5.55 11.82
CA ARG A 123 0.48 -4.57 11.71
C ARG A 123 1.08 -3.18 11.56
N GLY A 124 0.32 -2.28 11.00
CA GLY A 124 0.72 -0.89 10.85
C GLY A 124 -0.41 -0.02 10.33
N ILE A 125 -0.05 1.22 10.01
CA ILE A 125 -0.99 2.17 9.42
C ILE A 125 -0.40 2.73 8.13
N ASN A 126 -1.18 2.66 7.07
CA ASN A 126 -0.94 3.32 5.80
C ASN A 126 -1.64 4.67 5.78
N SER A 127 -0.89 5.75 5.58
CA SER A 127 -1.43 7.07 5.26
C SER A 127 -1.49 7.19 3.74
N ILE A 128 -2.69 7.19 3.19
CA ILE A 128 -2.92 7.11 1.74
C ILE A 128 -3.56 8.40 1.26
N HIS A 129 -2.93 9.04 0.29
CA HIS A 129 -3.49 10.24 -0.35
C HIS A 129 -4.06 9.87 -1.71
N LEU A 130 -5.33 10.22 -1.92
CA LEU A 130 -6.07 9.92 -3.13
C LEU A 130 -6.49 11.20 -3.85
N PHE A 131 -6.58 11.12 -5.18
CA PHE A 131 -7.08 12.18 -6.04
C PHE A 131 -8.08 11.61 -7.03
N HIS A 132 -9.21 12.34 -7.23
CA HIS A 132 -10.20 12.02 -8.25
C HIS A 132 -10.06 12.99 -9.42
N ASP A 133 -9.79 12.48 -10.61
CA ASP A 133 -9.55 13.31 -11.81
C ASP A 133 -10.83 13.73 -12.57
N GLY A 134 -11.99 13.34 -12.05
CA GLY A 134 -13.28 13.51 -12.70
C GLY A 134 -13.83 12.23 -13.31
N SER A 135 -12.96 11.22 -13.51
CA SER A 135 -13.31 9.91 -14.07
C SER A 135 -13.00 8.75 -13.13
N ARG A 136 -11.93 8.87 -12.36
CA ARG A 136 -11.44 7.78 -11.50
C ARG A 136 -10.66 8.30 -10.30
N TRP A 137 -10.49 7.44 -9.30
CA TRP A 137 -9.55 7.64 -8.20
C TRP A 137 -8.14 7.20 -8.59
N TRP A 138 -7.15 7.91 -8.04
CA TRP A 138 -5.72 7.65 -8.16
C TRP A 138 -5.07 7.66 -6.79
N ILE A 139 -4.12 6.78 -6.56
CA ILE A 139 -3.22 6.88 -5.41
C ILE A 139 -2.08 7.84 -5.80
N VAL A 140 -1.92 8.90 -5.01
CA VAL A 140 -0.87 9.91 -5.23
C VAL A 140 0.33 9.63 -4.35
N ASN A 141 0.08 9.08 -3.15
CA ASN A 141 1.12 8.81 -2.17
C ASN A 141 0.63 7.78 -1.16
N ILE A 142 1.50 6.86 -0.77
CA ILE A 142 1.32 6.00 0.40
C ILE A 142 2.56 6.14 1.28
N TYR A 143 2.32 6.38 2.56
CA TYR A 143 3.32 6.59 3.58
C TYR A 143 2.93 5.78 4.80
N TRP A 144 3.81 4.92 5.33
CA TRP A 144 3.39 3.99 6.37
C TRP A 144 4.42 3.74 7.43
N GLN A 145 3.92 3.35 8.59
CA GLN A 145 4.72 2.88 9.71
C GLN A 145 4.17 1.58 10.26
N GLN A 146 5.07 0.64 10.52
CA GLN A 146 4.77 -0.59 11.20
C GLN A 146 4.68 -0.36 12.71
N GLU A 147 3.73 -1.05 13.36
CA GLU A 147 3.63 -1.12 14.82
C GLU A 147 4.88 -1.76 15.42
N ASN A 148 5.33 -1.24 16.53
CA ASN A 148 6.42 -1.80 17.35
C ASN A 148 6.16 -1.55 18.84
N ALA A 149 7.09 -1.99 19.70
CA ALA A 149 6.95 -1.86 21.15
C ALA A 149 6.83 -0.40 21.65
N GLU A 150 7.42 0.54 20.93
CA GLU A 150 7.36 1.98 21.29
C GLU A 150 6.13 2.67 20.73
N HIS A 151 5.59 2.13 19.62
CA HIS A 151 4.49 2.72 18.89
C HIS A 151 3.44 1.65 18.59
N ALA A 152 2.64 1.32 19.59
CA ALA A 152 1.47 0.47 19.42
C ALA A 152 0.36 1.25 18.72
N ILE A 153 -0.42 0.56 17.87
CA ILE A 153 -1.56 1.18 17.21
C ILE A 153 -2.59 1.61 18.27
N PRO A 154 -2.97 2.90 18.32
CA PRO A 154 -4.01 3.36 19.22
C PRO A 154 -5.34 2.65 18.98
N GLU A 155 -6.04 2.31 20.07
CA GLU A 155 -7.33 1.58 20.01
C GLU A 155 -8.34 2.23 19.07
N LYS A 156 -8.35 3.55 18.98
CA LYS A 156 -9.25 4.29 18.07
C LYS A 156 -9.03 3.99 16.59
N TYR A 157 -7.95 3.32 16.24
CA TYR A 157 -7.61 2.93 14.85
C TYR A 157 -7.67 1.41 14.63
N LEU A 158 -8.25 0.68 15.56
CA LEU A 158 -8.44 -0.77 15.48
C LEU A 158 -9.92 -1.14 15.24
#